data_9b767933e3adc752254f21fcf2c3d11e
#
_entry.id   9b767933e3adc752254f21fcf2c3d11e
#
_cell.length_a   1.000
_cell.length_b   1.000
_cell.length_c   1.000
_cell.angle_alpha   90.00
_cell.angle_beta   90.00
_cell.angle_gamma   90.00
#
_symmetry.space_group_name_H-M   'P 1'
#
loop_
_entity.id
_entity.type
_entity.pdbx_description
1 polymer ?
#
loop_
_entity_poly.entity_id
_entity_poly.type
_entity_poly.pdbx_seq_one_letter_code
_entity_poly.pdbx_strand_id
1 'polypeptide(L)'
;MSPGARRLILNLLLGAGGAPLSARQAVASCALFGIRENSARVALARLASAGLIVAEGRGNYVLGPPAEALAADVAQWRQAEQRVGDWQGGWIAVHVAGLGRSDRKALRARERALGLLGLAELERGLYLRPDNLAQGAAGVRERLDKLGLGPDIAVFVARDFDAARERQARRLWDGAALNRRYRKTRQRLSEWLARSPGLEPEAAAREAFLLGHEAIRELVFDPLLPDPLVDVRARRAFTDTVIRFDAAGQALWQRFLAAA
;
A
#
# COMPACT_ATOMS: atom_id res chain seq x y z
N MET A 1 2.11 15.93 8.18
CA MET A 1 1.81 16.78 7.00
C MET A 1 0.36 16.56 6.58
N SER A 2 -0.43 17.62 6.43
CA SER A 2 -1.81 17.53 5.93
C SER A 2 -1.83 17.03 4.47
N PRO A 3 -2.80 16.19 4.08
CA PRO A 3 -2.94 15.73 2.71
C PRO A 3 -3.35 16.88 1.79
N GLY A 4 -2.92 16.87 0.52
CA GLY A 4 -3.51 17.77 -0.49
C GLY A 4 -4.91 17.28 -0.89
N ALA A 5 -5.80 18.20 -1.34
CA ALA A 5 -7.20 17.90 -1.69
C ALA A 5 -7.34 16.69 -2.63
N ARG A 6 -6.54 16.64 -3.70
CA ARG A 6 -6.57 15.54 -4.68
C ARG A 6 -6.32 14.17 -4.03
N ARG A 7 -5.32 14.09 -3.15
CA ARG A 7 -4.97 12.83 -2.47
C ARG A 7 -6.03 12.44 -1.45
N LEU A 8 -6.58 13.41 -0.73
CA LEU A 8 -7.63 13.17 0.26
C LEU A 8 -8.88 12.60 -0.42
N ILE A 9 -9.40 13.27 -1.45
CA ILE A 9 -10.61 12.86 -2.18
C ILE A 9 -10.42 11.45 -2.78
N LEU A 10 -9.29 11.20 -3.44
CA LEU A 10 -9.02 9.90 -4.04
C LEU A 10 -8.95 8.80 -2.97
N ASN A 11 -8.27 9.04 -1.83
CA ASN A 11 -8.17 8.04 -0.77
C ASN A 11 -9.53 7.77 -0.09
N LEU A 12 -10.42 8.77 0.03
CA LEU A 12 -11.78 8.55 0.53
C LEU A 12 -12.56 7.62 -0.39
N LEU A 13 -12.50 7.86 -1.70
CA LEU A 13 -13.15 7.00 -2.69
C LEU A 13 -12.55 5.58 -2.73
N LEU A 14 -11.21 5.46 -2.60
CA LEU A 14 -10.53 4.16 -2.50
C LEU A 14 -10.98 3.37 -1.26
N GLY A 15 -11.25 4.06 -0.15
CA GLY A 15 -11.74 3.45 1.09
C GLY A 15 -13.25 3.23 1.14
N ALA A 16 -14.01 3.84 0.23
CA ALA A 16 -15.47 3.81 0.25
C ALA A 16 -16.11 2.49 -0.26
N GLY A 17 -15.29 1.55 -0.77
CA GLY A 17 -15.80 0.26 -1.27
C GLY A 17 -16.78 0.36 -2.42
N GLY A 18 -16.62 1.38 -3.28
CA GLY A 18 -17.52 1.64 -4.41
C GLY A 18 -18.67 2.63 -4.12
N ALA A 19 -18.86 3.05 -2.88
CA ALA A 19 -19.87 4.06 -2.56
C ALA A 19 -19.51 5.43 -3.17
N PRO A 20 -20.47 6.16 -3.74
CA PRO A 20 -20.23 7.47 -4.32
C PRO A 20 -19.94 8.52 -3.25
N LEU A 21 -19.11 9.51 -3.59
CA LEU A 21 -18.80 10.69 -2.79
C LEU A 21 -19.40 11.93 -3.44
N SER A 22 -20.29 12.65 -2.75
CA SER A 22 -20.82 13.89 -3.28
C SER A 22 -19.79 15.03 -3.24
N ALA A 23 -19.97 16.03 -4.12
CA ALA A 23 -19.14 17.25 -4.12
C ALA A 23 -19.19 17.96 -2.74
N ARG A 24 -20.36 17.96 -2.09
CA ARG A 24 -20.55 18.54 -0.75
C ARG A 24 -19.74 17.78 0.29
N GLN A 25 -19.82 16.45 0.30
CA GLN A 25 -19.03 15.59 1.18
C GLN A 25 -17.51 15.73 0.95
N ALA A 26 -17.08 15.83 -0.32
CA ALA A 26 -15.68 16.07 -0.64
C ALA A 26 -15.19 17.41 -0.08
N VAL A 27 -15.99 18.48 -0.18
CA VAL A 27 -15.69 19.80 0.38
C VAL A 27 -15.63 19.74 1.91
N ALA A 28 -16.65 19.14 2.57
CA ALA A 28 -16.68 18.97 4.03
C ALA A 28 -15.47 18.16 4.53
N SER A 29 -15.12 17.08 3.84
CA SER A 29 -13.92 16.28 4.15
C SER A 29 -12.63 17.08 4.02
N CYS A 30 -12.52 17.92 2.99
CA CYS A 30 -11.38 18.81 2.79
C CYS A 30 -11.27 19.87 3.90
N ALA A 31 -12.39 20.39 4.39
CA ALA A 31 -12.43 21.37 5.47
C ALA A 31 -11.83 20.84 6.78
N LEU A 32 -11.99 19.54 7.11
CA LEU A 32 -11.35 18.90 8.27
C LEU A 32 -9.81 19.04 8.27
N PHE A 33 -9.21 19.20 7.10
CA PHE A 33 -7.76 19.37 6.93
C PHE A 33 -7.35 20.81 6.62
N GLY A 34 -8.26 21.78 6.80
CA GLY A 34 -8.00 23.19 6.52
C GLY A 34 -7.90 23.51 5.02
N ILE A 35 -8.41 22.64 4.15
CA ILE A 35 -8.39 22.84 2.70
C ILE A 35 -9.63 23.65 2.28
N ARG A 36 -9.40 24.79 1.61
CA ARG A 36 -10.49 25.69 1.17
C ARG A 36 -11.40 24.99 0.15
N GLU A 37 -12.69 25.33 0.17
CA GLU A 37 -13.71 24.81 -0.75
C GLU A 37 -13.30 24.90 -2.22
N ASN A 38 -12.81 26.05 -2.68
CA ASN A 38 -12.36 26.20 -4.07
C ASN A 38 -11.24 25.21 -4.43
N SER A 39 -10.31 24.94 -3.53
CA SER A 39 -9.26 23.94 -3.73
C SER A 39 -9.81 22.53 -3.85
N ALA A 40 -10.86 22.20 -3.08
CA ALA A 40 -11.55 20.90 -3.17
C ALA A 40 -12.28 20.76 -4.51
N ARG A 41 -13.01 21.80 -4.96
CA ARG A 41 -13.70 21.81 -6.25
C ARG A 41 -12.74 21.70 -7.44
N VAL A 42 -11.62 22.44 -7.41
CA VAL A 42 -10.56 22.32 -8.42
C VAL A 42 -9.94 20.92 -8.42
N ALA A 43 -9.78 20.30 -7.24
CA ALA A 43 -9.26 18.94 -7.16
C ALA A 43 -10.21 17.91 -7.78
N LEU A 44 -11.53 18.02 -7.53
CA LEU A 44 -12.55 17.18 -8.17
C LEU A 44 -12.50 17.32 -9.69
N ALA A 45 -12.48 18.56 -10.22
CA ALA A 45 -12.39 18.79 -11.65
C ALA A 45 -11.13 18.18 -12.28
N ARG A 46 -9.97 18.32 -11.62
CA ARG A 46 -8.70 17.73 -12.08
C ARG A 46 -8.69 16.21 -12.01
N LEU A 47 -9.30 15.61 -10.99
CA LEU A 47 -9.42 14.16 -10.89
C LEU A 47 -10.33 13.61 -11.98
N ALA A 48 -11.46 14.28 -12.26
CA ALA A 48 -12.40 13.92 -13.33
C ALA A 48 -11.75 14.07 -14.70
N SER A 49 -11.06 15.20 -14.98
CA SER A 49 -10.33 15.41 -16.23
C SER A 49 -9.21 14.38 -16.46
N ALA A 50 -8.62 13.85 -15.38
CA ALA A 50 -7.61 12.78 -15.46
C ALA A 50 -8.24 11.37 -15.56
N GLY A 51 -9.57 11.25 -15.59
CA GLY A 51 -10.28 9.97 -15.61
C GLY A 51 -10.14 9.12 -14.33
N LEU A 52 -9.59 9.69 -13.25
CA LEU A 52 -9.42 9.00 -11.99
C LEU A 52 -10.70 8.90 -11.17
N ILE A 53 -11.63 9.79 -11.41
CA ILE A 53 -13.01 9.74 -10.92
C ILE A 53 -13.96 10.03 -12.07
N VAL A 54 -15.17 9.49 -12.01
CA VAL A 54 -16.23 9.76 -12.97
C VAL A 54 -17.48 10.24 -12.24
N ALA A 55 -18.27 11.09 -12.90
CA ALA A 55 -19.54 11.54 -12.33
C ALA A 55 -20.57 10.39 -12.39
N GLU A 56 -21.26 10.17 -11.27
CA GLU A 56 -22.39 9.23 -11.14
C GLU A 56 -23.62 10.01 -10.71
N GLY A 57 -24.46 10.34 -11.66
CA GLY A 57 -25.60 11.19 -11.40
C GLY A 57 -25.21 12.65 -11.07
N ARG A 58 -26.12 13.37 -10.40
CA ARG A 58 -25.96 14.82 -10.17
C ARG A 58 -25.06 15.10 -8.95
N GLY A 59 -23.80 15.50 -9.22
CA GLY A 59 -22.87 15.96 -8.17
C GLY A 59 -22.20 14.88 -7.35
N ASN A 60 -22.35 13.60 -7.70
CA ASN A 60 -21.68 12.47 -7.10
C ASN A 60 -20.52 11.99 -7.98
N TYR A 61 -19.53 11.40 -7.36
CA TYR A 61 -18.33 10.87 -8.01
C TYR A 61 -18.01 9.48 -7.48
N VAL A 62 -17.59 8.60 -8.39
CA VAL A 62 -17.03 7.28 -8.10
C VAL A 62 -15.64 7.18 -8.68
N LEU A 63 -14.91 6.10 -8.36
CA LEU A 63 -13.62 5.85 -9.00
C LEU A 63 -13.79 5.64 -10.50
N GLY A 64 -12.89 6.19 -11.29
CA GLY A 64 -12.78 5.86 -12.70
C GLY A 64 -11.91 4.62 -12.92
N PRO A 65 -11.97 3.97 -14.12
CA PRO A 65 -11.31 2.69 -14.38
C PRO A 65 -9.82 2.62 -14.00
N PRO A 66 -8.97 3.64 -14.24
CA PRO A 66 -7.58 3.60 -13.79
C PRO A 66 -7.43 3.59 -12.27
N ALA A 67 -8.34 4.25 -11.55
CA ALA A 67 -8.32 4.30 -10.10
C ALA A 67 -8.93 3.05 -9.47
N GLU A 68 -9.91 2.41 -10.12
CA GLU A 68 -10.47 1.12 -9.71
C GLU A 68 -9.43 0.00 -9.76
N ALA A 69 -8.62 -0.05 -10.81
CA ALA A 69 -7.52 -1.00 -10.93
C ALA A 69 -6.51 -0.81 -9.76
N LEU A 70 -6.18 0.46 -9.44
CA LEU A 70 -5.33 0.77 -8.30
C LEU A 70 -5.99 0.41 -6.97
N ALA A 71 -7.31 0.61 -6.84
CA ALA A 71 -8.08 0.24 -5.65
C ALA A 71 -8.03 -1.26 -5.39
N ALA A 72 -8.25 -2.06 -6.43
CA ALA A 72 -8.18 -3.51 -6.36
C ALA A 72 -6.79 -3.99 -5.91
N ASP A 73 -5.74 -3.36 -6.45
CA ASP A 73 -4.37 -3.63 -6.06
C ASP A 73 -4.07 -3.26 -4.60
N VAL A 74 -4.49 -2.08 -4.20
CA VAL A 74 -4.31 -1.61 -2.81
C VAL A 74 -5.10 -2.50 -1.85
N ALA A 75 -6.34 -2.89 -2.17
CA ALA A 75 -7.18 -3.74 -1.33
C ALA A 75 -6.55 -5.12 -1.03
N GLN A 76 -5.63 -5.60 -1.86
CA GLN A 76 -4.94 -6.87 -1.66
C GLN A 76 -4.09 -6.92 -0.37
N TRP A 77 -3.76 -5.77 0.26
CA TRP A 77 -3.03 -5.77 1.53
C TRP A 77 -3.78 -6.52 2.63
N ARG A 78 -5.12 -6.52 2.62
CA ARG A 78 -5.94 -7.25 3.60
C ARG A 78 -5.74 -8.77 3.52
N GLN A 79 -5.34 -9.27 2.35
CA GLN A 79 -5.12 -10.69 2.09
C GLN A 79 -3.63 -11.03 1.96
N ALA A 80 -2.73 -10.08 2.29
CA ALA A 80 -1.30 -10.26 2.09
C ALA A 80 -0.75 -11.49 2.84
N GLU A 81 -1.18 -11.70 4.08
CA GLU A 81 -0.76 -12.85 4.90
C GLU A 81 -1.24 -14.20 4.35
N GLN A 82 -2.37 -14.24 3.63
CA GLN A 82 -2.90 -15.46 3.00
C GLN A 82 -2.07 -15.91 1.80
N ARG A 83 -1.28 -15.01 1.24
CA ARG A 83 -0.39 -15.29 0.11
C ARG A 83 0.99 -15.77 0.53
N VAL A 84 1.26 -15.78 1.82
CA VAL A 84 2.57 -16.20 2.37
C VAL A 84 2.50 -17.67 2.76
N GLY A 85 3.42 -18.47 2.22
CA GLY A 85 3.67 -19.85 2.59
C GLY A 85 4.97 -20.01 3.39
N ASP A 86 5.30 -21.25 3.71
CA ASP A 86 6.54 -21.61 4.39
C ASP A 86 7.74 -21.43 3.44
N TRP A 87 8.80 -20.83 3.97
CA TRP A 87 10.03 -20.65 3.23
C TRP A 87 10.96 -21.86 3.37
N GLN A 88 11.33 -22.46 2.27
CA GLN A 88 12.20 -23.63 2.19
C GLN A 88 13.67 -23.27 1.81
N GLY A 89 14.09 -22.02 2.07
CA GLY A 89 15.45 -21.56 1.81
C GLY A 89 15.72 -21.13 0.35
N GLY A 90 14.75 -21.26 -0.56
CA GLY A 90 14.89 -20.80 -1.94
C GLY A 90 14.66 -19.29 -2.08
N TRP A 91 15.18 -18.73 -3.17
CA TRP A 91 15.05 -17.32 -3.51
C TRP A 91 14.39 -17.15 -4.86
N ILE A 92 13.46 -16.21 -4.99
CA ILE A 92 13.02 -15.73 -6.31
C ILE A 92 13.99 -14.63 -6.72
N ALA A 93 14.63 -14.84 -7.88
CA ALA A 93 15.57 -13.90 -8.48
C ALA A 93 14.94 -13.21 -9.68
N VAL A 94 15.18 -11.90 -9.80
CA VAL A 94 14.74 -11.04 -10.90
C VAL A 94 15.95 -10.33 -11.48
N HIS A 95 16.24 -10.55 -12.76
CA HIS A 95 17.35 -9.92 -13.44
C HIS A 95 16.85 -8.85 -14.41
N VAL A 96 17.25 -7.61 -14.17
CA VAL A 96 16.82 -6.41 -14.91
C VAL A 96 17.99 -5.67 -15.57
N ALA A 97 19.18 -6.25 -15.63
CA ALA A 97 20.37 -5.57 -16.17
C ALA A 97 20.21 -5.17 -17.64
N GLY A 98 19.43 -5.91 -18.41
CA GLY A 98 19.11 -5.61 -19.82
C GLY A 98 18.20 -4.38 -20.02
N LEU A 99 17.51 -3.93 -18.99
CA LEU A 99 16.64 -2.75 -19.08
C LEU A 99 17.45 -1.45 -19.07
N GLY A 100 17.13 -0.52 -19.96
CA GLY A 100 17.77 0.79 -20.05
C GLY A 100 17.77 1.58 -18.73
N ARG A 101 18.78 2.39 -18.51
CA ARG A 101 18.97 3.18 -17.28
C ARG A 101 18.96 4.69 -17.52
N SER A 102 18.81 5.15 -18.75
CA SER A 102 18.84 6.56 -19.14
C SER A 102 17.52 7.29 -18.81
N ASP A 103 16.38 6.61 -18.87
CA ASP A 103 15.09 7.19 -18.52
C ASP A 103 14.84 7.12 -17.00
N ARG A 104 14.96 8.29 -16.35
CA ARG A 104 14.73 8.43 -14.89
C ARG A 104 13.30 8.07 -14.48
N LYS A 105 12.30 8.28 -15.35
CA LYS A 105 10.90 7.96 -15.06
C LYS A 105 10.70 6.44 -15.07
N ALA A 106 11.21 5.77 -16.09
CA ALA A 106 11.20 4.30 -16.19
C ALA A 106 11.97 3.65 -15.03
N LEU A 107 13.14 4.20 -14.67
CA LEU A 107 13.94 3.72 -13.53
C LEU A 107 13.16 3.78 -12.21
N ARG A 108 12.53 4.93 -11.90
CA ARG A 108 11.71 5.07 -10.68
C ARG A 108 10.47 4.16 -10.68
N ALA A 109 9.84 3.95 -11.84
CA ALA A 109 8.71 3.03 -11.96
C ALA A 109 9.16 1.59 -11.66
N ARG A 110 10.31 1.17 -12.20
CA ARG A 110 10.92 -0.14 -11.96
C ARG A 110 11.27 -0.34 -10.49
N GLU A 111 11.98 0.61 -9.87
CA GLU A 111 12.33 0.55 -8.44
C GLU A 111 11.08 0.41 -7.56
N ARG A 112 10.01 1.16 -7.91
CA ARG A 112 8.73 1.05 -7.21
C ARG A 112 8.10 -0.32 -7.38
N ALA A 113 8.08 -0.88 -8.59
CA ALA A 113 7.50 -2.19 -8.88
C ALA A 113 8.26 -3.31 -8.15
N LEU A 114 9.59 -3.28 -8.18
CA LEU A 114 10.44 -4.23 -7.44
C LEU A 114 10.21 -4.11 -5.93
N GLY A 115 10.16 -2.88 -5.40
CA GLY A 115 9.90 -2.63 -3.97
C GLY A 115 8.50 -3.07 -3.51
N LEU A 116 7.47 -2.92 -4.34
CA LEU A 116 6.11 -3.41 -4.05
C LEU A 116 6.04 -4.93 -3.90
N LEU A 117 6.95 -5.65 -4.54
CA LEU A 117 7.07 -7.10 -4.43
C LEU A 117 8.09 -7.55 -3.38
N GLY A 118 8.63 -6.61 -2.59
CA GLY A 118 9.61 -6.91 -1.56
C GLY A 118 10.96 -7.40 -2.09
N LEU A 119 11.26 -7.12 -3.36
CA LEU A 119 12.54 -7.45 -3.99
C LEU A 119 13.62 -6.45 -3.55
N ALA A 120 14.80 -6.95 -3.19
CA ALA A 120 15.97 -6.16 -2.84
C ALA A 120 17.17 -6.51 -3.73
N GLU A 121 17.99 -5.52 -4.06
CA GLU A 121 19.12 -5.70 -4.97
C GLU A 121 20.27 -6.40 -4.26
N LEU A 122 20.64 -7.60 -4.73
CA LEU A 122 21.81 -8.35 -4.27
C LEU A 122 23.07 -7.84 -4.95
N GLU A 123 23.01 -7.69 -6.25
CA GLU A 123 24.06 -7.19 -7.13
C GLU A 123 23.40 -6.32 -8.21
N ARG A 124 24.20 -5.50 -8.89
CA ARG A 124 23.70 -4.59 -9.91
C ARG A 124 22.80 -5.28 -10.94
N GLY A 125 21.51 -4.97 -10.88
CA GLY A 125 20.50 -5.52 -11.78
C GLY A 125 19.99 -6.90 -11.41
N LEU A 126 20.46 -7.50 -10.31
CA LEU A 126 19.97 -8.76 -9.77
C LEU A 126 19.27 -8.53 -8.44
N TYR A 127 17.97 -8.75 -8.40
CA TYR A 127 17.13 -8.57 -7.22
C TYR A 127 16.68 -9.92 -6.68
N LEU A 128 16.58 -10.03 -5.37
CA LEU A 128 16.12 -11.24 -4.70
C LEU A 128 14.94 -10.94 -3.79
N ARG A 129 14.17 -11.97 -3.53
CA ARG A 129 13.28 -12.11 -2.38
C ARG A 129 13.18 -13.57 -1.96
N PRO A 130 12.80 -13.89 -0.70
CA PRO A 130 12.51 -15.27 -0.33
C PRO A 130 11.39 -15.87 -1.18
N ASP A 131 11.53 -17.13 -1.57
CA ASP A 131 10.49 -17.89 -2.29
C ASP A 131 9.46 -18.43 -1.28
N ASN A 132 8.70 -17.51 -0.71
CA ASN A 132 7.68 -17.76 0.31
C ASN A 132 6.29 -17.27 -0.10
N LEU A 133 6.08 -16.90 -1.37
CA LEU A 133 4.76 -16.56 -1.88
C LEU A 133 4.10 -17.77 -2.52
N ALA A 134 2.81 -17.97 -2.27
CA ALA A 134 2.05 -19.13 -2.76
C ALA A 134 2.12 -19.32 -4.29
N GLN A 135 2.22 -18.22 -5.05
CA GLN A 135 2.33 -18.26 -6.50
C GLN A 135 3.79 -18.34 -7.02
N GLY A 136 4.78 -18.31 -6.11
CA GLY A 136 6.19 -18.43 -6.44
C GLY A 136 6.69 -17.46 -7.52
N ALA A 137 7.70 -17.87 -8.29
CA ALA A 137 8.30 -17.06 -9.34
C ALA A 137 7.31 -16.71 -10.49
N ALA A 138 6.34 -17.58 -10.75
CA ALA A 138 5.33 -17.32 -11.79
C ALA A 138 4.45 -16.12 -11.42
N GLY A 139 3.98 -16.06 -10.18
CA GLY A 139 3.18 -14.93 -9.68
C GLY A 139 3.98 -13.63 -9.63
N VAL A 140 5.27 -13.69 -9.27
CA VAL A 140 6.15 -12.50 -9.30
C VAL A 140 6.31 -11.99 -10.73
N ARG A 141 6.52 -12.87 -11.72
CA ARG A 141 6.62 -12.50 -13.14
C ARG A 141 5.35 -11.81 -13.65
N GLU A 142 4.20 -12.45 -13.44
CA GLU A 142 2.91 -11.88 -13.83
C GLU A 142 2.67 -10.50 -13.20
N ARG A 143 3.03 -10.35 -11.95
CA ARG A 143 2.84 -9.09 -11.24
C ARG A 143 3.78 -7.98 -11.74
N LEU A 144 5.03 -8.30 -12.03
CA LEU A 144 6.00 -7.35 -12.62
C LEU A 144 5.56 -6.91 -14.01
N ASP A 145 5.00 -7.83 -14.83
CA ASP A 145 4.44 -7.50 -16.13
C ASP A 145 3.27 -6.52 -16.02
N LYS A 146 2.30 -6.79 -15.13
CA LYS A 146 1.18 -5.87 -14.81
C LYS A 146 1.66 -4.49 -14.30
N LEU A 147 2.81 -4.43 -13.65
CA LEU A 147 3.44 -3.19 -13.19
C LEU A 147 4.27 -2.50 -14.28
N GLY A 148 4.28 -3.02 -15.50
CA GLY A 148 4.87 -2.39 -16.68
C GLY A 148 6.37 -2.65 -16.86
N LEU A 149 6.92 -3.72 -16.24
CA LEU A 149 8.32 -4.09 -16.49
C LEU A 149 8.52 -4.88 -17.79
N GLY A 150 7.44 -5.37 -18.37
CA GLY A 150 7.46 -6.14 -19.62
C GLY A 150 7.90 -7.60 -19.47
N PRO A 151 7.72 -8.40 -20.52
CA PRO A 151 8.00 -9.84 -20.50
C PRO A 151 9.50 -10.17 -20.56
N ASP A 152 10.36 -9.22 -20.91
CA ASP A 152 11.78 -9.45 -21.22
C ASP A 152 12.66 -9.58 -19.96
N ILE A 153 12.08 -9.47 -18.75
CA ILE A 153 12.81 -9.66 -17.50
C ILE A 153 12.91 -11.15 -17.16
N ALA A 154 14.12 -11.60 -16.79
CA ALA A 154 14.30 -12.96 -16.30
C ALA A 154 13.84 -13.07 -14.84
N VAL A 155 12.84 -13.94 -14.57
CA VAL A 155 12.38 -14.30 -13.23
C VAL A 155 12.53 -15.79 -13.06
N PHE A 156 13.31 -16.20 -12.05
CA PHE A 156 13.63 -17.63 -11.82
C PHE A 156 13.81 -17.90 -10.33
N VAL A 157 13.87 -19.17 -9.96
CA VAL A 157 14.19 -19.60 -8.59
C VAL A 157 15.68 -19.90 -8.50
N ALA A 158 16.35 -19.28 -7.51
CA ALA A 158 17.75 -19.53 -7.19
C ALA A 158 17.85 -20.33 -5.89
N ARG A 159 18.72 -21.31 -5.87
CA ARG A 159 19.00 -22.19 -4.72
C ARG A 159 20.51 -22.46 -4.65
N ASP A 160 20.93 -23.09 -3.59
CA ASP A 160 22.29 -23.62 -3.42
C ASP A 160 23.36 -22.52 -3.51
N PHE A 161 23.09 -21.33 -2.97
CA PHE A 161 24.11 -20.31 -2.81
C PHE A 161 25.23 -20.81 -1.89
N ASP A 162 26.47 -20.43 -2.19
CA ASP A 162 27.54 -20.58 -1.23
C ASP A 162 27.23 -19.82 0.09
N ALA A 163 27.92 -20.20 1.17
CA ALA A 163 27.66 -19.63 2.49
C ALA A 163 27.86 -18.10 2.57
N ALA A 164 28.73 -17.53 1.75
CA ALA A 164 28.97 -16.09 1.73
C ALA A 164 27.81 -15.35 1.05
N ARG A 165 27.37 -15.85 -0.10
CA ARG A 165 26.24 -15.29 -0.86
C ARG A 165 24.93 -15.46 -0.13
N GLU A 166 24.69 -16.58 0.51
CA GLU A 166 23.51 -16.80 1.35
C GLU A 166 23.45 -15.80 2.52
N ARG A 167 24.58 -15.56 3.20
CA ARG A 167 24.64 -14.52 4.24
C ARG A 167 24.36 -13.12 3.70
N GLN A 168 24.86 -12.79 2.49
CA GLN A 168 24.59 -11.52 1.83
C GLN A 168 23.11 -11.38 1.50
N ALA A 169 22.48 -12.40 0.91
CA ALA A 169 21.05 -12.42 0.57
C ALA A 169 20.17 -12.20 1.81
N ARG A 170 20.47 -12.87 2.93
CA ARG A 170 19.71 -12.71 4.18
C ARG A 170 19.84 -11.32 4.80
N ARG A 171 20.87 -10.55 4.47
CA ARG A 171 21.11 -9.19 4.97
C ARG A 171 20.53 -8.08 4.09
N LEU A 172 19.86 -8.42 3.00
CA LEU A 172 19.27 -7.43 2.10
C LEU A 172 18.18 -6.58 2.76
N TRP A 173 17.58 -7.07 3.84
CA TRP A 173 16.57 -6.36 4.62
C TRP A 173 17.01 -6.18 6.06
N ASP A 174 16.75 -5.01 6.63
CA ASP A 174 16.85 -4.80 8.07
C ASP A 174 15.61 -5.36 8.79
N GLY A 175 15.61 -6.66 9.05
CA GLY A 175 14.51 -7.33 9.75
C GLY A 175 14.27 -6.77 11.15
N ALA A 176 15.31 -6.31 11.84
CA ALA A 176 15.17 -5.69 13.16
C ALA A 176 14.42 -4.35 13.08
N ALA A 177 14.72 -3.52 12.07
CA ALA A 177 13.99 -2.28 11.82
C ALA A 177 12.51 -2.55 11.44
N LEU A 178 12.25 -3.56 10.60
CA LEU A 178 10.90 -4.00 10.27
C LEU A 178 10.13 -4.41 11.54
N ASN A 179 10.70 -5.24 12.39
CA ASN A 179 10.09 -5.70 13.64
C ASN A 179 9.80 -4.54 14.60
N ARG A 180 10.71 -3.57 14.72
CA ARG A 180 10.47 -2.35 15.53
C ARG A 180 9.31 -1.53 14.96
N ARG A 181 9.23 -1.39 13.63
CA ARG A 181 8.15 -0.68 12.94
C ARG A 181 6.80 -1.34 13.17
N TYR A 182 6.68 -2.65 13.01
CA TYR A 182 5.45 -3.41 13.29
C TYR A 182 4.93 -3.16 14.71
N ARG A 183 5.80 -3.27 15.71
CA ARG A 183 5.41 -3.07 17.10
C ARG A 183 4.99 -1.63 17.37
N LYS A 184 5.75 -0.65 16.88
CA LYS A 184 5.49 0.78 17.07
C LYS A 184 4.16 1.19 16.44
N THR A 185 3.94 0.84 15.17
CA THR A 185 2.70 1.23 14.46
C THR A 185 1.51 0.50 15.08
N ARG A 186 1.63 -0.79 15.38
CA ARG A 186 0.59 -1.54 16.10
C ARG A 186 0.19 -0.88 17.42
N GLN A 187 1.16 -0.46 18.22
CA GLN A 187 0.90 0.21 19.50
C GLN A 187 0.11 1.51 19.28
N ARG A 188 0.55 2.39 18.37
CA ARG A 188 -0.13 3.65 18.05
C ARG A 188 -1.58 3.44 17.61
N LEU A 189 -1.82 2.42 16.77
CA LEU A 189 -3.18 2.09 16.33
C LEU A 189 -4.04 1.55 17.46
N SER A 190 -3.49 0.70 18.34
CA SER A 190 -4.21 0.16 19.50
C SER A 190 -4.57 1.25 20.50
N GLU A 191 -3.66 2.18 20.79
CA GLU A 191 -3.90 3.35 21.63
C GLU A 191 -5.01 4.25 21.06
N TRP A 192 -4.99 4.46 19.75
CA TRP A 192 -6.04 5.22 19.08
C TRP A 192 -7.39 4.51 19.16
N LEU A 193 -7.46 3.21 18.89
CA LEU A 193 -8.68 2.41 18.99
C LEU A 193 -9.30 2.48 20.39
N ALA A 194 -8.48 2.47 21.43
CA ALA A 194 -8.94 2.55 22.81
C ALA A 194 -9.55 3.93 23.16
N ARG A 195 -9.01 5.03 22.63
CA ARG A 195 -9.46 6.40 22.94
C ARG A 195 -10.47 6.98 21.96
N SER A 196 -10.58 6.41 20.77
CA SER A 196 -11.42 6.96 19.68
C SER A 196 -12.91 7.11 20.02
N PRO A 197 -13.55 6.26 20.88
CA PRO A 197 -14.94 6.46 21.27
C PRO A 197 -15.21 7.77 22.04
N GLY A 198 -14.19 8.33 22.69
CA GLY A 198 -14.30 9.60 23.44
C GLY A 198 -13.84 10.83 22.66
N LEU A 199 -13.47 10.69 21.39
CA LEU A 199 -13.04 11.83 20.57
C LEU A 199 -14.25 12.48 19.89
N GLU A 200 -14.13 13.80 19.67
CA GLU A 200 -15.04 14.52 18.79
C GLU A 200 -15.00 13.90 17.38
N PRO A 201 -16.17 13.73 16.70
CA PRO A 201 -16.27 13.00 15.43
C PRO A 201 -15.31 13.49 14.34
N GLU A 202 -15.16 14.80 14.21
CA GLU A 202 -14.26 15.42 13.21
C GLU A 202 -12.78 15.14 13.52
N ALA A 203 -12.40 15.24 14.80
CA ALA A 203 -11.04 14.93 15.25
C ALA A 203 -10.73 13.45 15.03
N ALA A 204 -11.67 12.55 15.40
CA ALA A 204 -11.54 11.12 15.20
C ALA A 204 -11.40 10.76 13.71
N ALA A 205 -12.22 11.33 12.82
CA ALA A 205 -12.15 11.11 11.38
C ALA A 205 -10.82 11.58 10.79
N ARG A 206 -10.33 12.76 11.20
CA ARG A 206 -9.04 13.29 10.76
C ARG A 206 -7.87 12.42 11.20
N GLU A 207 -7.85 12.00 12.46
CA GLU A 207 -6.80 11.15 12.99
C GLU A 207 -6.82 9.75 12.35
N ALA A 208 -8.01 9.16 12.19
CA ALA A 208 -8.19 7.89 11.49
C ALA A 208 -7.61 7.92 10.09
N PHE A 209 -7.85 8.99 9.33
CA PHE A 209 -7.30 9.14 7.98
C PHE A 209 -5.78 9.18 7.98
N LEU A 210 -5.16 9.98 8.86
CA LEU A 210 -3.70 10.15 8.90
C LEU A 210 -2.99 8.87 9.32
N LEU A 211 -3.45 8.25 10.41
CA LEU A 211 -2.87 7.01 10.93
C LEU A 211 -3.11 5.83 10.00
N GLY A 212 -4.32 5.71 9.44
CA GLY A 212 -4.67 4.64 8.51
C GLY A 212 -3.86 4.71 7.22
N HIS A 213 -3.69 5.91 6.66
CA HIS A 213 -2.86 6.08 5.46
C HIS A 213 -1.39 5.67 5.69
N GLU A 214 -0.82 5.99 6.85
CA GLU A 214 0.55 5.58 7.22
C GLU A 214 0.62 4.05 7.35
N ALA A 215 -0.28 3.45 8.12
CA ALA A 215 -0.28 2.03 8.42
C ALA A 215 -0.56 1.16 7.18
N ILE A 216 -1.54 1.52 6.35
CA ILE A 216 -1.85 0.80 5.11
C ILE A 216 -0.66 0.89 4.15
N ARG A 217 -0.02 2.06 4.05
CA ARG A 217 1.19 2.19 3.24
C ARG A 217 2.31 1.27 3.72
N GLU A 218 2.50 1.12 5.04
CA GLU A 218 3.47 0.19 5.59
C GLU A 218 3.17 -1.25 5.18
N LEU A 219 1.91 -1.69 5.16
CA LEU A 219 1.51 -3.02 4.71
C LEU A 219 1.65 -3.21 3.19
N VAL A 220 1.28 -2.21 2.40
CA VAL A 220 1.40 -2.26 0.92
C VAL A 220 2.85 -2.44 0.47
N PHE A 221 3.80 -1.86 1.20
CA PHE A 221 5.23 -1.97 0.93
C PHE A 221 5.95 -2.97 1.84
N ASP A 222 5.21 -3.80 2.58
CA ASP A 222 5.83 -4.84 3.39
C ASP A 222 6.40 -5.95 2.49
N PRO A 223 7.68 -6.32 2.68
CA PRO A 223 8.31 -7.35 1.86
C PRO A 223 7.79 -8.76 2.16
N LEU A 224 6.92 -8.94 3.16
CA LEU A 224 6.35 -10.23 3.56
C LEU A 224 7.41 -11.31 3.81
N LEU A 225 8.48 -10.93 4.50
CA LEU A 225 9.61 -11.83 4.76
C LEU A 225 9.20 -12.96 5.71
N PRO A 226 9.78 -14.17 5.55
CA PRO A 226 9.58 -15.29 6.47
C PRO A 226 10.47 -15.19 7.71
N ASP A 227 10.19 -16.03 8.73
CA ASP A 227 11.19 -16.37 9.73
C ASP A 227 12.42 -17.06 9.06
N PRO A 228 13.63 -16.82 9.51
CA PRO A 228 14.03 -15.97 10.63
C PRO A 228 14.39 -14.53 10.22
N LEU A 229 14.02 -14.08 9.00
CA LEU A 229 14.38 -12.75 8.50
C LEU A 229 13.60 -11.64 9.22
N VAL A 230 12.37 -11.92 9.66
CA VAL A 230 11.55 -11.06 10.52
C VAL A 230 10.80 -11.91 11.56
N ASP A 231 10.26 -11.26 12.59
CA ASP A 231 9.28 -11.84 13.51
C ASP A 231 7.90 -11.88 12.82
N VAL A 232 7.55 -13.00 12.20
CA VAL A 232 6.27 -13.20 11.50
C VAL A 232 5.07 -13.01 12.44
N ARG A 233 5.19 -13.36 13.73
CA ARG A 233 4.11 -13.13 14.70
C ARG A 233 3.86 -11.65 14.93
N ALA A 234 4.93 -10.85 15.04
CA ALA A 234 4.81 -9.38 15.15
C ALA A 234 4.19 -8.76 13.91
N ARG A 235 4.55 -9.21 12.70
CA ARG A 235 3.95 -8.76 11.45
C ARG A 235 2.46 -9.08 11.38
N ARG A 236 2.06 -10.33 11.65
CA ARG A 236 0.64 -10.76 11.66
C ARG A 236 -0.18 -9.95 12.67
N ALA A 237 0.32 -9.79 13.89
CA ALA A 237 -0.36 -8.97 14.91
C ALA A 237 -0.49 -7.50 14.50
N PHE A 238 0.47 -6.95 13.76
CA PHE A 238 0.37 -5.62 13.15
C PHE A 238 -0.71 -5.59 12.07
N THR A 239 -0.72 -6.52 11.13
CA THR A 239 -1.72 -6.65 10.06
C THR A 239 -3.14 -6.73 10.62
N ASP A 240 -3.38 -7.59 11.62
CA ASP A 240 -4.68 -7.74 12.27
C ASP A 240 -5.13 -6.43 12.96
N THR A 241 -4.19 -5.70 13.54
CA THR A 241 -4.50 -4.40 14.15
C THR A 241 -4.85 -3.36 13.10
N VAL A 242 -4.16 -3.33 11.94
CA VAL A 242 -4.51 -2.42 10.83
C VAL A 242 -5.89 -2.74 10.27
N ILE A 243 -6.26 -4.02 10.12
CA ILE A 243 -7.59 -4.43 9.65
C ILE A 243 -8.69 -3.91 10.60
N ARG A 244 -8.53 -4.11 11.91
CA ARG A 244 -9.49 -3.60 12.91
C ARG A 244 -9.56 -2.08 12.91
N PHE A 245 -8.41 -1.41 12.81
CA PHE A 245 -8.32 0.04 12.76
C PHE A 245 -9.02 0.59 11.50
N ASP A 246 -8.78 -0.02 10.34
CA ASP A 246 -9.38 0.38 9.07
C ASP A 246 -10.91 0.26 9.13
N ALA A 247 -11.44 -0.83 9.68
CA ALA A 247 -12.89 -1.00 9.87
C ALA A 247 -13.50 0.08 10.79
N ALA A 248 -12.84 0.39 11.91
CA ALA A 248 -13.28 1.45 12.83
C ALA A 248 -13.21 2.84 12.15
N GLY A 249 -12.13 3.11 11.41
CA GLY A 249 -11.96 4.35 10.65
C GLY A 249 -13.02 4.53 9.57
N GLN A 250 -13.33 3.48 8.81
CA GLN A 250 -14.39 3.51 7.81
C GLN A 250 -15.76 3.81 8.42
N ALA A 251 -16.11 3.18 9.55
CA ALA A 251 -17.36 3.44 10.24
C ALA A 251 -17.47 4.89 10.74
N LEU A 252 -16.36 5.49 11.19
CA LEU A 252 -16.30 6.91 11.56
C LEU A 252 -16.53 7.82 10.36
N TRP A 253 -15.84 7.56 9.26
CA TRP A 253 -15.99 8.34 8.04
C TRP A 253 -17.39 8.25 7.44
N GLN A 254 -18.01 7.07 7.45
CA GLN A 254 -19.40 6.89 6.99
C GLN A 254 -20.36 7.78 7.81
N ARG A 255 -20.23 7.79 9.15
CA ARG A 255 -21.05 8.66 10.02
C ARG A 255 -20.83 10.14 9.75
N PHE A 256 -19.56 10.55 9.60
CA PHE A 256 -19.23 11.93 9.26
C PHE A 256 -19.82 12.35 7.92
N LEU A 257 -19.68 11.52 6.88
CA LEU A 257 -20.19 11.81 5.53
C LEU A 257 -21.73 11.80 5.47
N ALA A 258 -22.40 11.02 6.32
CA ALA A 258 -23.87 11.02 6.40
C ALA A 258 -24.40 12.30 7.06
N ALA A 259 -23.63 12.94 7.93
CA ALA A 259 -23.99 14.21 8.57
C ALA A 259 -23.59 15.45 7.75
N ALA A 260 -22.69 15.32 6.78
CA ALA A 260 -22.19 16.39 5.91
C ALA A 260 -23.10 16.63 4.69
#